data_3d4478edffcfaca18bb305b04ff268ed
#
_entry.id   3d4478edffcfaca18bb305b04ff268ed
#
_cell.length_a   1.000
_cell.length_b   1.000
_cell.length_c   1.000
_cell.angle_alpha   90.00
_cell.angle_beta   90.00
_cell.angle_gamma   90.00
#
_symmetry.space_group_name_H-M   'P 1'
#
loop_
_entity.id
_entity.type
_entity.pdbx_description
1 polymer ?
#
loop_
_entity_poly.entity_id
_entity_poly.type
_entity_poly.pdbx_seq_one_letter_code
_entity_poly.pdbx_strand_id
1 'polypeptide(L)'
;MTSARTSIALLMTVLGIYILSSPAHFLTTPDEELNLRTTLSLVQGHGAAVPSLGGFATKTGRDGREYAQYGLGLPLAATPWCALGLWIDPSGDHSLNQLGRFFDPERETQPAGTEFLRGWMTVFSMIITALTVVICHRIFLRIGLSPSKAVVMALLLAGCTYAFPHGRTFFTEPLAAFCLVAAVALVVAARNANASGVFWRILAAGAFWGYAVLTRLDSLVTLPAAAWFLFVDRDAGRWRIRIHPLRLAAFFLPWAVIFGIVLLYNYYRFGSLVSTGYEDQAEKIRFLTPLLVGLHGFFFTPGRSLFLYSPPLLFAVPGIGILWKQDRWLAGGLLLVIAGYLGVMSKWQNWAGGYDWGPRHIYQVTPFLMLAAAAWFKDRELVDTPQKRIGGAVFVILALFVQFLGLSADPVRVIKRMLYAWPNVELGPGFSVQNMVMQFMIYLPQFSSPVLHWQWILDHGPDLLILQIAESTPLWLGFYLIPIAMVGGGGYVLYRIVIQK
;
A
#
# COMPACT_ATOMS: atom_id res chain seq x y z
N MET A 1 12.05 5.57 28.03
CA MET A 1 11.96 4.23 27.39
C MET A 1 12.83 4.19 26.15
N THR A 2 13.48 3.06 25.86
CA THR A 2 14.35 2.94 24.67
C THR A 2 13.52 2.98 23.38
N SER A 3 14.05 3.61 22.33
CA SER A 3 13.43 3.67 20.99
C SER A 3 13.03 2.29 20.45
N ALA A 4 13.76 1.23 20.84
CA ALA A 4 13.45 -0.15 20.43
C ALA A 4 12.12 -0.66 21.04
N ARG A 5 11.88 -0.42 22.34
CA ARG A 5 10.61 -0.81 22.99
C ARG A 5 9.40 -0.15 22.36
N THR A 6 9.51 1.14 22.02
CA THR A 6 8.44 1.87 21.33
C THR A 6 8.18 1.29 19.94
N SER A 7 9.23 0.95 19.18
CA SER A 7 9.10 0.34 17.85
C SER A 7 8.41 -1.02 17.90
N ILE A 8 8.78 -1.87 18.88
CA ILE A 8 8.15 -3.18 19.09
C ILE A 8 6.67 -3.01 19.49
N ALA A 9 6.39 -2.09 20.42
CA ALA A 9 5.02 -1.81 20.84
C ALA A 9 4.14 -1.31 19.69
N LEU A 10 4.64 -0.41 18.84
CA LEU A 10 3.95 0.04 17.62
C LEU A 10 3.69 -1.12 16.66
N LEU A 11 4.73 -1.94 16.40
CA LEU A 11 4.59 -3.10 15.52
C LEU A 11 3.49 -4.04 16.02
N MET A 12 3.55 -4.42 17.31
CA MET A 12 2.55 -5.30 17.91
C MET A 12 1.14 -4.71 17.87
N THR A 13 0.98 -3.45 18.28
CA THR A 13 -0.33 -2.79 18.32
C THR A 13 -0.94 -2.69 16.93
N VAL A 14 -0.18 -2.20 15.95
CA VAL A 14 -0.68 -2.02 14.57
C VAL A 14 -0.99 -3.36 13.92
N LEU A 15 -0.08 -4.32 14.03
CA LEU A 15 -0.30 -5.66 13.46
C LEU A 15 -1.49 -6.35 14.13
N GLY A 16 -1.60 -6.28 15.46
CA GLY A 16 -2.73 -6.85 16.19
C GLY A 16 -4.06 -6.24 15.76
N ILE A 17 -4.15 -4.91 15.63
CA ILE A 17 -5.36 -4.22 15.13
C ILE A 17 -5.70 -4.68 13.71
N TYR A 18 -4.71 -4.82 12.83
CA TYR A 18 -4.92 -5.23 11.44
C TYR A 18 -5.44 -6.68 11.36
N ILE A 19 -4.88 -7.59 12.16
CA ILE A 19 -5.37 -8.97 12.23
C ILE A 19 -6.78 -9.03 12.81
N LEU A 20 -7.08 -8.29 13.89
CA LEU A 20 -8.42 -8.23 14.49
C LEU A 20 -9.49 -7.67 13.54
N SER A 21 -9.07 -6.81 12.61
CA SER A 21 -9.96 -6.24 11.59
C SER A 21 -9.94 -7.00 10.26
N SER A 22 -9.44 -8.23 10.21
CA SER A 22 -9.40 -9.03 8.99
C SER A 22 -10.79 -9.16 8.35
N PRO A 23 -10.88 -9.07 6.99
CA PRO A 23 -12.15 -9.28 6.30
C PRO A 23 -12.58 -10.74 6.41
N ALA A 24 -13.87 -11.01 6.29
CA ALA A 24 -14.38 -12.36 6.19
C ALA A 24 -14.08 -13.00 4.82
N HIS A 25 -13.87 -12.17 3.80
CA HIS A 25 -13.51 -12.59 2.45
C HIS A 25 -12.16 -12.03 2.07
N PHE A 26 -11.23 -12.91 1.66
CA PHE A 26 -9.85 -12.57 1.34
C PHE A 26 -9.59 -12.59 -0.17
N LEU A 27 -8.72 -11.70 -0.65
CA LEU A 27 -8.22 -11.66 -2.02
C LEU A 27 -9.35 -11.65 -3.06
N THR A 28 -10.23 -10.66 -2.94
CA THR A 28 -11.44 -10.56 -3.77
C THR A 28 -11.20 -9.93 -5.13
N THR A 29 -10.01 -9.32 -5.34
CA THR A 29 -9.65 -8.69 -6.61
C THR A 29 -8.80 -9.61 -7.49
N PRO A 30 -8.91 -9.48 -8.84
CA PRO A 30 -8.08 -10.26 -9.77
C PRO A 30 -6.57 -10.01 -9.61
N ASP A 31 -6.18 -8.80 -9.23
CA ASP A 31 -4.78 -8.42 -9.02
C ASP A 31 -4.16 -9.21 -7.86
N GLU A 32 -4.89 -9.33 -6.74
CA GLU A 32 -4.47 -10.11 -5.57
C GLU A 32 -4.38 -11.60 -5.91
N GLU A 33 -5.37 -12.09 -6.65
CA GLU A 33 -5.44 -13.48 -7.09
C GLU A 33 -4.23 -13.84 -7.95
N LEU A 34 -3.85 -13.02 -8.92
CA LEU A 34 -2.68 -13.25 -9.76
C LEU A 34 -1.38 -13.20 -8.97
N ASN A 35 -1.26 -12.32 -7.98
CA ASN A 35 -0.11 -12.29 -7.09
C ASN A 35 -0.03 -13.58 -6.25
N LEU A 36 -1.15 -14.07 -5.72
CA LEU A 36 -1.22 -15.33 -5.00
C LEU A 36 -0.81 -16.50 -5.91
N ARG A 37 -1.39 -16.62 -7.09
CA ARG A 37 -1.10 -17.70 -8.05
C ARG A 37 0.36 -17.71 -8.46
N THR A 38 0.96 -16.55 -8.73
CA THR A 38 2.38 -16.44 -9.03
C THR A 38 3.24 -16.90 -7.85
N THR A 39 2.86 -16.51 -6.62
CA THR A 39 3.58 -16.92 -5.40
C THR A 39 3.50 -18.43 -5.18
N LEU A 40 2.30 -19.03 -5.31
CA LEU A 40 2.09 -20.47 -5.21
C LEU A 40 2.88 -21.23 -6.27
N SER A 41 2.86 -20.77 -7.52
CA SER A 41 3.61 -21.37 -8.61
C SER A 41 5.12 -21.42 -8.33
N LEU A 42 5.66 -20.34 -7.72
CA LEU A 42 7.06 -20.30 -7.28
C LEU A 42 7.34 -21.33 -6.18
N VAL A 43 6.49 -21.41 -5.15
CA VAL A 43 6.65 -22.36 -4.02
C VAL A 43 6.56 -23.80 -4.48
N GLN A 44 5.67 -24.11 -5.42
CA GLN A 44 5.44 -25.46 -5.96
C GLN A 44 6.46 -25.87 -7.04
N GLY A 45 7.41 -25.00 -7.39
CA GLY A 45 8.45 -25.28 -8.38
C GLY A 45 7.97 -25.24 -9.85
N HIS A 46 6.78 -24.68 -10.10
CA HIS A 46 6.23 -24.53 -11.46
C HIS A 46 6.73 -23.25 -12.16
N GLY A 47 7.70 -22.54 -11.56
CA GLY A 47 8.18 -21.25 -12.03
C GLY A 47 7.17 -20.13 -11.72
N ALA A 48 6.96 -19.18 -12.64
CA ALA A 48 6.04 -18.06 -12.46
C ALA A 48 4.78 -18.15 -13.34
N ALA A 49 4.55 -19.29 -13.98
CA ALA A 49 3.36 -19.52 -14.80
C ALA A 49 2.10 -19.63 -13.92
N VAL A 50 0.98 -19.10 -14.41
CA VAL A 50 -0.29 -19.06 -13.68
C VAL A 50 -1.42 -19.61 -14.54
N PRO A 51 -2.46 -20.20 -13.96
CA PRO A 51 -3.70 -20.49 -14.67
C PRO A 51 -4.34 -19.17 -15.14
N SER A 52 -4.88 -19.16 -16.35
CA SER A 52 -5.54 -17.98 -16.92
C SER A 52 -6.75 -17.54 -16.07
N LEU A 53 -6.92 -16.23 -15.92
CA LEU A 53 -8.13 -15.59 -15.39
C LEU A 53 -9.01 -15.06 -16.54
N GLY A 54 -9.22 -15.83 -17.58
CA GLY A 54 -9.99 -15.39 -18.74
C GLY A 54 -9.26 -14.31 -19.55
N GLY A 55 -7.93 -14.30 -19.55
CA GLY A 55 -7.10 -13.31 -20.24
C GLY A 55 -6.93 -11.97 -19.49
N PHE A 56 -7.48 -11.83 -18.27
CA PHE A 56 -7.28 -10.61 -17.49
C PHE A 56 -5.85 -10.54 -16.95
N ALA A 57 -5.14 -9.48 -17.31
CA ALA A 57 -3.79 -9.16 -16.81
C ALA A 57 -2.78 -10.33 -16.91
N THR A 58 -3.03 -11.25 -17.85
CA THR A 58 -2.10 -12.33 -18.21
C THR A 58 -1.73 -12.22 -19.69
N LYS A 59 -0.56 -12.79 -20.01
CA LYS A 59 -0.06 -12.87 -21.38
C LYS A 59 0.53 -14.26 -21.59
N THR A 60 0.26 -14.87 -22.74
CA THR A 60 0.83 -16.15 -23.15
C THR A 60 2.34 -16.01 -23.34
N GLY A 61 3.09 -16.84 -22.66
CA GLY A 61 4.55 -16.88 -22.72
C GLY A 61 5.06 -17.66 -23.93
N ARG A 62 6.42 -17.68 -24.09
CA ARG A 62 7.10 -18.40 -25.17
C ARG A 62 6.93 -19.92 -25.12
N ASP A 63 6.54 -20.46 -23.96
CA ASP A 63 6.31 -21.88 -23.70
C ASP A 63 4.81 -22.26 -23.77
N GLY A 64 3.95 -21.33 -24.20
CA GLY A 64 2.50 -21.54 -24.30
C GLY A 64 1.76 -21.43 -22.97
N ARG A 65 2.45 -21.20 -21.83
CA ARG A 65 1.82 -21.00 -20.53
C ARG A 65 1.47 -19.53 -20.32
N GLU A 66 0.48 -19.27 -19.45
CA GLU A 66 0.09 -17.92 -19.07
C GLU A 66 0.97 -17.38 -17.94
N TYR A 67 1.27 -16.08 -18.01
CA TYR A 67 2.06 -15.35 -17.03
C TYR A 67 1.37 -14.06 -16.66
N ALA A 68 1.32 -13.74 -15.36
CA ALA A 68 0.82 -12.45 -14.90
C ALA A 68 1.73 -11.31 -15.39
N GLN A 69 1.10 -10.17 -15.74
CA GLN A 69 1.84 -8.96 -16.17
C GLN A 69 2.58 -8.28 -15.02
N TYR A 70 2.21 -8.57 -13.76
CA TYR A 70 2.74 -7.88 -12.57
C TYR A 70 4.22 -8.18 -12.32
N GLY A 71 4.86 -7.26 -11.57
CA GLY A 71 6.26 -7.41 -11.17
C GLY A 71 6.48 -8.59 -10.23
N LEU A 72 7.67 -9.19 -10.30
CA LEU A 72 8.03 -10.36 -9.50
C LEU A 72 8.26 -10.03 -8.01
N GLY A 73 8.39 -8.75 -7.64
CA GLY A 73 8.83 -8.35 -6.30
C GLY A 73 7.93 -8.85 -5.17
N LEU A 74 6.61 -8.69 -5.26
CA LEU A 74 5.70 -9.17 -4.22
C LEU A 74 5.67 -10.70 -4.16
N PRO A 75 5.47 -11.45 -5.26
CA PRO A 75 5.54 -12.92 -5.23
C PRO A 75 6.84 -13.46 -4.65
N LEU A 76 7.98 -12.89 -5.03
CA LEU A 76 9.29 -13.34 -4.54
C LEU A 76 9.46 -13.07 -3.04
N ALA A 77 9.09 -11.88 -2.55
CA ALA A 77 9.16 -11.55 -1.13
C ALA A 77 8.24 -12.42 -0.27
N ALA A 78 7.07 -12.77 -0.81
CA ALA A 78 6.06 -13.56 -0.10
C ALA A 78 6.26 -15.08 -0.21
N THR A 79 7.17 -15.57 -1.09
CA THR A 79 7.44 -17.01 -1.26
C THR A 79 7.76 -17.74 0.05
N PRO A 80 8.67 -17.26 0.94
CA PRO A 80 8.94 -17.94 2.21
C PRO A 80 7.72 -17.94 3.14
N TRP A 81 6.92 -16.87 3.12
CA TRP A 81 5.71 -16.74 3.91
C TRP A 81 4.62 -17.71 3.42
N CYS A 82 4.44 -17.81 2.12
CA CYS A 82 3.53 -18.77 1.49
C CYS A 82 3.94 -20.22 1.81
N ALA A 83 5.23 -20.56 1.68
CA ALA A 83 5.74 -21.87 2.03
C ALA A 83 5.46 -22.24 3.50
N LEU A 84 5.60 -21.30 4.42
CA LEU A 84 5.25 -21.46 5.84
C LEU A 84 3.75 -21.74 6.00
N GLY A 85 2.88 -21.00 5.29
CA GLY A 85 1.42 -21.23 5.31
C GLY A 85 1.03 -22.63 4.85
N LEU A 86 1.64 -23.10 3.76
CA LEU A 86 1.44 -24.45 3.24
C LEU A 86 1.97 -25.53 4.20
N TRP A 87 3.02 -25.25 4.94
CA TRP A 87 3.53 -26.16 5.97
C TRP A 87 2.60 -26.24 7.19
N ILE A 88 1.98 -25.13 7.58
CA ILE A 88 1.02 -25.08 8.72
C ILE A 88 -0.29 -25.77 8.36
N ASP A 89 -0.80 -25.55 7.14
CA ASP A 89 -2.02 -26.19 6.64
C ASP A 89 -1.72 -27.02 5.37
N PRO A 90 -1.22 -28.23 5.52
CA PRO A 90 -0.96 -29.14 4.39
C PRO A 90 -2.24 -29.81 3.87
N SER A 91 -3.36 -29.71 4.58
CA SER A 91 -4.62 -30.37 4.22
C SER A 91 -5.47 -29.56 3.26
N GLY A 92 -5.17 -28.25 3.13
CA GLY A 92 -5.85 -27.36 2.20
C GLY A 92 -5.60 -27.77 0.75
N ASP A 93 -6.61 -27.63 -0.10
CA ASP A 93 -6.43 -27.84 -1.53
C ASP A 93 -5.73 -26.63 -2.15
N HIS A 94 -4.43 -26.77 -2.32
CA HIS A 94 -3.55 -25.71 -2.83
C HIS A 94 -3.32 -25.83 -4.34
N SER A 95 -4.13 -26.66 -5.03
CA SER A 95 -4.05 -26.79 -6.48
C SER A 95 -4.39 -25.49 -7.17
N LEU A 96 -3.47 -24.98 -7.99
CA LEU A 96 -3.71 -23.79 -8.82
C LEU A 96 -4.90 -23.96 -9.77
N ASN A 97 -5.23 -25.19 -10.16
CA ASN A 97 -6.36 -25.50 -11.04
C ASN A 97 -7.72 -25.38 -10.36
N GLN A 98 -7.77 -25.40 -9.02
CA GLN A 98 -9.01 -25.32 -8.25
C GLN A 98 -9.39 -23.88 -7.88
N LEU A 99 -8.52 -22.91 -8.10
CA LEU A 99 -8.79 -21.50 -7.85
C LEU A 99 -9.88 -20.88 -8.77
N GLY A 100 -10.75 -21.69 -9.31
CA GLY A 100 -12.02 -21.37 -9.98
C GLY A 100 -11.98 -20.26 -11.03
N ARG A 101 -13.08 -20.04 -11.72
CA ARG A 101 -13.28 -18.86 -12.56
C ARG A 101 -13.58 -17.66 -11.68
N PHE A 102 -12.60 -16.82 -11.43
CA PHE A 102 -12.70 -15.63 -10.56
C PHE A 102 -13.83 -14.67 -11.01
N PHE A 103 -14.14 -14.62 -12.28
CA PHE A 103 -15.17 -13.78 -12.90
C PHE A 103 -16.51 -14.51 -13.09
N ASP A 104 -16.70 -15.72 -12.54
CA ASP A 104 -17.98 -16.42 -12.63
C ASP A 104 -19.01 -15.68 -11.75
N PRO A 105 -20.03 -15.04 -12.34
CA PRO A 105 -21.03 -14.31 -11.57
C PRO A 105 -21.88 -15.20 -10.68
N GLU A 106 -21.98 -16.50 -10.98
CA GLU A 106 -22.75 -17.48 -10.20
C GLU A 106 -21.96 -18.02 -9.02
N ARG A 107 -20.64 -17.79 -8.95
CA ARG A 107 -19.80 -18.18 -7.84
C ARG A 107 -19.56 -17.03 -6.87
N GLU A 108 -20.44 -16.88 -5.90
CA GLU A 108 -20.27 -15.93 -4.79
C GLU A 108 -19.20 -16.36 -3.79
N THR A 109 -18.80 -17.63 -3.80
CA THR A 109 -17.89 -18.21 -2.80
C THR A 109 -16.50 -18.47 -3.37
N GLN A 110 -15.48 -18.16 -2.56
CA GLN A 110 -14.11 -18.60 -2.82
C GLN A 110 -14.07 -20.14 -2.86
N PRO A 111 -13.14 -20.75 -3.61
CA PRO A 111 -12.98 -22.20 -3.60
C PRO A 111 -12.77 -22.71 -2.17
N ALA A 112 -13.56 -23.67 -1.75
CA ALA A 112 -13.44 -24.28 -0.45
C ALA A 112 -12.02 -24.83 -0.23
N GLY A 113 -11.49 -24.69 1.00
CA GLY A 113 -10.15 -25.17 1.36
C GLY A 113 -8.99 -24.21 1.06
N THR A 114 -9.26 -23.00 0.50
CA THR A 114 -8.21 -22.00 0.24
C THR A 114 -8.25 -20.81 1.18
N GLU A 115 -9.24 -20.72 2.06
CA GLU A 115 -9.49 -19.59 2.94
C GLU A 115 -8.33 -19.32 3.90
N PHE A 116 -7.76 -20.38 4.49
CA PHE A 116 -6.61 -20.24 5.38
C PHE A 116 -5.42 -19.59 4.66
N LEU A 117 -5.01 -20.14 3.51
CA LEU A 117 -3.87 -19.60 2.77
C LEU A 117 -4.12 -18.16 2.31
N ARG A 118 -5.33 -17.84 1.86
CA ARG A 118 -5.70 -16.48 1.45
C ARG A 118 -5.59 -15.49 2.61
N GLY A 119 -6.16 -15.83 3.76
CA GLY A 119 -6.02 -15.06 4.99
C GLY A 119 -4.56 -14.94 5.44
N TRP A 120 -3.81 -16.03 5.39
CA TRP A 120 -2.39 -16.07 5.72
C TRP A 120 -1.57 -15.11 4.85
N MET A 121 -1.84 -15.06 3.54
CA MET A 121 -1.14 -14.17 2.61
C MET A 121 -1.44 -12.69 2.87
N THR A 122 -2.65 -12.33 3.34
CA THR A 122 -2.94 -10.94 3.72
C THR A 122 -2.14 -10.49 4.94
N VAL A 123 -1.83 -11.40 5.88
CA VAL A 123 -0.99 -11.08 7.05
C VAL A 123 0.41 -10.62 6.64
N PHE A 124 0.95 -11.10 5.53
CA PHE A 124 2.21 -10.58 4.98
C PHE A 124 2.15 -9.07 4.74
N SER A 125 1.11 -8.59 4.06
CA SER A 125 0.93 -7.14 3.82
C SER A 125 0.66 -6.36 5.10
N MET A 126 -0.03 -6.95 6.09
CA MET A 126 -0.22 -6.34 7.40
C MET A 126 1.13 -6.11 8.10
N ILE A 127 2.03 -7.10 8.07
CA ILE A 127 3.39 -6.99 8.62
C ILE A 127 4.17 -5.88 7.90
N ILE A 128 4.15 -5.86 6.57
CA ILE A 128 4.86 -4.86 5.76
C ILE A 128 4.34 -3.45 6.06
N THR A 129 3.03 -3.28 6.17
CA THR A 129 2.43 -1.97 6.50
C THR A 129 2.75 -1.55 7.93
N ALA A 130 2.70 -2.45 8.90
CA ALA A 130 3.10 -2.15 10.29
C ALA A 130 4.58 -1.78 10.39
N LEU A 131 5.47 -2.43 9.64
CA LEU A 131 6.89 -2.05 9.53
C LEU A 131 7.06 -0.66 8.90
N THR A 132 6.26 -0.32 7.88
CA THR A 132 6.24 1.04 7.29
C THR A 132 5.91 2.09 8.34
N VAL A 133 4.88 1.84 9.17
CA VAL A 133 4.49 2.73 10.29
C VAL A 133 5.65 2.90 11.29
N VAL A 134 6.33 1.80 11.65
CA VAL A 134 7.49 1.85 12.56
C VAL A 134 8.64 2.68 11.98
N ILE A 135 8.93 2.55 10.68
CA ILE A 135 9.97 3.36 10.02
C ILE A 135 9.55 4.83 9.99
N CYS A 136 8.31 5.14 9.63
CA CYS A 136 7.79 6.51 9.67
C CYS A 136 7.89 7.11 11.07
N HIS A 137 7.53 6.38 12.13
CA HIS A 137 7.71 6.82 13.51
C HIS A 137 9.16 7.25 13.80
N ARG A 138 10.15 6.49 13.34
CA ARG A 138 11.57 6.85 13.52
C ARG A 138 11.93 8.12 12.75
N ILE A 139 11.34 8.34 11.59
CA ILE A 139 11.56 9.58 10.81
C ILE A 139 10.85 10.75 11.51
N PHE A 140 9.66 10.57 12.09
CA PHE A 140 8.96 11.61 12.86
C PHE A 140 9.82 12.11 14.01
N LEU A 141 10.48 11.21 14.75
CA LEU A 141 11.42 11.60 15.79
C LEU A 141 12.62 12.41 15.25
N ARG A 142 13.10 12.08 14.04
CA ARG A 142 14.18 12.82 13.38
C ARG A 142 13.75 14.19 12.86
N ILE A 143 12.49 14.35 12.45
CA ILE A 143 11.91 15.65 12.12
C ILE A 143 11.81 16.54 13.38
N GLY A 144 11.92 15.93 14.57
CA GLY A 144 11.94 16.62 15.86
C GLY A 144 10.62 16.59 16.61
N LEU A 145 9.74 15.64 16.34
CA LEU A 145 8.55 15.42 17.16
C LEU A 145 8.94 14.83 18.51
N SER A 146 8.21 15.21 19.57
CA SER A 146 8.30 14.52 20.85
C SER A 146 7.87 13.05 20.72
N PRO A 147 8.35 12.15 21.59
CA PRO A 147 7.99 10.74 21.53
C PRO A 147 6.48 10.48 21.49
N SER A 148 5.69 11.23 22.27
CA SER A 148 4.24 11.12 22.30
C SER A 148 3.61 11.56 20.97
N LYS A 149 4.02 12.71 20.42
CA LYS A 149 3.53 13.17 19.11
C LYS A 149 3.90 12.22 17.97
N ALA A 150 5.12 11.67 18.00
CA ALA A 150 5.57 10.69 17.00
C ALA A 150 4.74 9.40 17.05
N VAL A 151 4.38 8.91 18.24
CA VAL A 151 3.47 7.76 18.41
C VAL A 151 2.08 8.09 17.86
N VAL A 152 1.50 9.25 18.20
CA VAL A 152 0.20 9.66 17.69
C VAL A 152 0.20 9.74 16.18
N MET A 153 1.21 10.36 15.57
CA MET A 153 1.33 10.44 14.10
C MET A 153 1.47 9.06 13.45
N ALA A 154 2.18 8.13 14.09
CA ALA A 154 2.30 6.76 13.63
C ALA A 154 0.95 6.01 13.67
N LEU A 155 0.18 6.19 14.75
CA LEU A 155 -1.16 5.61 14.89
C LEU A 155 -2.17 6.26 13.90
N LEU A 156 -2.07 7.57 13.63
CA LEU A 156 -2.87 8.23 12.61
C LEU A 156 -2.55 7.69 11.20
N LEU A 157 -1.28 7.44 10.88
CA LEU A 157 -0.91 6.78 9.64
C LEU A 157 -1.53 5.38 9.55
N ALA A 158 -1.42 4.59 10.61
CA ALA A 158 -1.89 3.21 10.64
C ALA A 158 -3.41 3.09 10.59
N GLY A 159 -4.15 3.93 11.34
CA GLY A 159 -5.59 3.76 11.57
C GLY A 159 -6.49 4.76 10.87
N CYS A 160 -5.96 5.94 10.47
CA CYS A 160 -6.75 7.04 9.95
C CYS A 160 -6.44 7.37 8.48
N THR A 161 -5.74 6.49 7.78
CA THR A 161 -5.47 6.61 6.34
C THR A 161 -5.88 5.33 5.62
N TYR A 162 -6.06 5.41 4.31
CA TYR A 162 -6.37 4.22 3.51
C TYR A 162 -5.22 3.18 3.46
N ALA A 163 -4.09 3.46 4.14
CA ALA A 163 -3.10 2.44 4.44
C ALA A 163 -3.68 1.29 5.29
N PHE A 164 -4.72 1.56 6.09
CA PHE A 164 -5.36 0.54 6.91
C PHE A 164 -6.11 -0.49 6.04
N PRO A 165 -7.11 -0.15 5.21
CA PRO A 165 -7.75 -1.12 4.32
C PRO A 165 -6.75 -1.82 3.38
N HIS A 166 -5.85 -1.09 2.74
CA HIS A 166 -4.86 -1.67 1.83
C HIS A 166 -3.79 -2.53 2.52
N GLY A 167 -3.49 -2.29 3.79
CA GLY A 167 -2.60 -3.14 4.58
C GLY A 167 -3.13 -4.56 4.77
N ARG A 168 -4.42 -4.80 4.52
CA ARG A 168 -5.08 -6.12 4.65
C ARG A 168 -5.34 -6.80 3.31
N THR A 169 -4.76 -6.29 2.23
CA THR A 169 -4.86 -6.82 0.88
C THR A 169 -3.53 -7.46 0.47
N PHE A 170 -3.53 -8.23 -0.62
CA PHE A 170 -2.29 -8.78 -1.18
C PHE A 170 -1.88 -8.04 -2.46
N PHE A 171 -2.00 -6.69 -2.41
CA PHE A 171 -1.54 -5.81 -3.47
C PHE A 171 -0.04 -5.51 -3.38
N THR A 172 0.52 -5.09 -4.49
CA THR A 172 1.94 -4.72 -4.60
C THR A 172 2.28 -3.37 -3.95
N GLU A 173 1.29 -2.48 -3.79
CA GLU A 173 1.44 -1.11 -3.29
C GLU A 173 2.02 -1.02 -1.87
N PRO A 174 1.57 -1.82 -0.88
CA PRO A 174 2.15 -1.78 0.47
C PRO A 174 3.64 -2.11 0.49
N LEU A 175 4.08 -3.11 -0.28
CA LEU A 175 5.48 -3.51 -0.35
C LEU A 175 6.34 -2.45 -1.06
N ALA A 176 5.86 -1.88 -2.16
CA ALA A 176 6.55 -0.80 -2.85
C ALA A 176 6.71 0.44 -1.95
N ALA A 177 5.64 0.84 -1.22
CA ALA A 177 5.71 1.94 -0.26
C ALA A 177 6.68 1.67 0.88
N PHE A 178 6.67 0.46 1.45
CA PHE A 178 7.65 0.02 2.46
C PHE A 178 9.07 0.19 1.96
N CYS A 179 9.37 -0.32 0.77
CA CYS A 179 10.69 -0.26 0.18
C CYS A 179 11.16 1.19 -0.03
N LEU A 180 10.30 2.06 -0.57
CA LEU A 180 10.61 3.48 -0.76
C LEU A 180 10.84 4.20 0.57
N VAL A 181 10.00 3.95 1.58
CA VAL A 181 10.16 4.56 2.92
C VAL A 181 11.42 4.04 3.61
N ALA A 182 11.72 2.75 3.51
CA ALA A 182 12.95 2.17 4.04
C ALA A 182 14.20 2.77 3.37
N ALA A 183 14.17 2.92 2.05
CA ALA A 183 15.26 3.55 1.30
C ALA A 183 15.50 5.00 1.75
N VAL A 184 14.43 5.81 1.84
CA VAL A 184 14.54 7.20 2.33
C VAL A 184 15.04 7.25 3.78
N ALA A 185 14.56 6.36 4.65
CA ALA A 185 15.03 6.27 6.05
C ALA A 185 16.54 5.97 6.15
N LEU A 186 17.03 5.08 5.28
CA LEU A 186 18.46 4.72 5.21
C LEU A 186 19.31 5.88 4.68
N VAL A 187 18.85 6.58 3.65
CA VAL A 187 19.52 7.78 3.13
C VAL A 187 19.57 8.89 4.18
N VAL A 188 18.46 9.15 4.87
CA VAL A 188 18.40 10.10 6.00
C VAL A 188 19.35 9.67 7.13
N ALA A 189 19.44 8.36 7.41
CA ALA A 189 20.36 7.83 8.41
C ALA A 189 21.84 7.94 7.98
N ALA A 190 22.12 7.93 6.69
CA ALA A 190 23.48 8.03 6.17
C ALA A 190 24.13 9.41 6.45
N ARG A 191 23.32 10.48 6.59
CA ARG A 191 23.85 11.85 6.82
C ARG A 191 24.72 11.98 8.08
N ASN A 192 24.42 11.18 9.11
CA ASN A 192 25.12 11.24 10.39
C ASN A 192 26.03 10.02 10.64
N ALA A 193 26.40 9.29 9.58
CA ALA A 193 27.21 8.10 9.67
C ALA A 193 28.69 8.39 9.34
N ASN A 194 29.59 7.54 9.84
CA ASN A 194 30.98 7.49 9.37
C ASN A 194 31.02 6.94 7.92
N ALA A 195 32.17 7.04 7.26
CA ALA A 195 32.32 6.68 5.83
C ALA A 195 31.84 5.25 5.51
N SER A 196 32.20 4.26 6.33
CA SER A 196 31.73 2.88 6.15
C SER A 196 30.22 2.77 6.35
N GLY A 197 29.67 3.42 7.38
CA GLY A 197 28.23 3.44 7.62
C GLY A 197 27.44 4.15 6.51
N VAL A 198 27.99 5.15 5.86
CA VAL A 198 27.40 5.79 4.67
C VAL A 198 27.30 4.77 3.54
N PHE A 199 28.42 4.10 3.22
CA PHE A 199 28.44 3.11 2.12
C PHE A 199 27.36 2.05 2.25
N TRP A 200 27.29 1.36 3.41
CA TRP A 200 26.35 0.28 3.63
C TRP A 200 24.87 0.74 3.64
N ARG A 201 24.62 1.94 4.19
CA ARG A 201 23.26 2.50 4.20
C ARG A 201 22.82 2.91 2.79
N ILE A 202 23.70 3.50 1.99
CA ILE A 202 23.37 3.84 0.61
C ILE A 202 23.21 2.58 -0.25
N LEU A 203 24.05 1.55 -0.05
CA LEU A 203 23.89 0.24 -0.70
C LEU A 203 22.51 -0.37 -0.39
N ALA A 204 22.14 -0.42 0.89
CA ALA A 204 20.84 -0.91 1.31
C ALA A 204 19.68 -0.04 0.79
N ALA A 205 19.83 1.28 0.76
CA ALA A 205 18.85 2.19 0.18
C ALA A 205 18.66 1.92 -1.32
N GLY A 206 19.74 1.70 -2.06
CA GLY A 206 19.70 1.29 -3.46
C GLY A 206 18.98 -0.02 -3.66
N ALA A 207 19.24 -1.02 -2.80
CA ALA A 207 18.56 -2.32 -2.83
C ALA A 207 17.05 -2.19 -2.60
N PHE A 208 16.61 -1.45 -1.57
CA PHE A 208 15.20 -1.21 -1.31
C PHE A 208 14.53 -0.41 -2.44
N TRP A 209 15.19 0.64 -2.95
CA TRP A 209 14.64 1.44 -4.04
C TRP A 209 14.49 0.61 -5.33
N GLY A 210 15.51 -0.18 -5.68
CA GLY A 210 15.44 -1.11 -6.81
C GLY A 210 14.36 -2.17 -6.61
N TYR A 211 14.21 -2.69 -5.37
CA TYR A 211 13.17 -3.66 -5.07
C TYR A 211 11.75 -3.07 -5.19
N ALA A 212 11.58 -1.78 -4.88
CA ALA A 212 10.32 -1.09 -5.16
C ALA A 212 9.98 -1.14 -6.66
N VAL A 213 10.98 -0.96 -7.53
CA VAL A 213 10.80 -1.05 -8.99
C VAL A 213 10.54 -2.50 -9.45
N LEU A 214 11.22 -3.49 -8.85
CA LEU A 214 10.93 -4.91 -9.11
C LEU A 214 9.49 -5.28 -8.72
N THR A 215 8.97 -4.65 -7.67
CA THR A 215 7.59 -4.82 -7.19
C THR A 215 6.61 -4.10 -8.11
N ARG A 216 6.92 -2.84 -8.48
CA ARG A 216 6.08 -1.98 -9.32
C ARG A 216 6.94 -1.07 -10.19
N LEU A 217 6.82 -1.20 -11.49
CA LEU A 217 7.57 -0.37 -12.45
C LEU A 217 7.30 1.13 -12.29
N ASP A 218 6.09 1.51 -11.84
CA ASP A 218 5.74 2.91 -11.59
C ASP A 218 6.60 3.56 -10.50
N SER A 219 7.28 2.79 -9.64
CA SER A 219 8.26 3.31 -8.68
C SER A 219 9.44 4.05 -9.35
N LEU A 220 9.67 3.86 -10.65
CA LEU A 220 10.64 4.64 -11.44
C LEU A 220 10.35 6.15 -11.41
N VAL A 221 9.11 6.58 -11.22
CA VAL A 221 8.74 8.00 -11.12
C VAL A 221 9.41 8.71 -9.94
N THR A 222 9.96 7.95 -8.98
CA THR A 222 10.67 8.46 -7.80
C THR A 222 12.18 8.65 -8.02
N LEU A 223 12.74 8.30 -9.20
CA LEU A 223 14.15 8.49 -9.49
C LEU A 223 14.64 9.93 -9.32
N PRO A 224 13.87 10.99 -9.67
CA PRO A 224 14.28 12.35 -9.37
C PRO A 224 14.52 12.61 -7.88
N ALA A 225 13.73 11.95 -7.00
CA ALA A 225 13.96 12.03 -5.55
C ALA A 225 15.26 11.30 -5.13
N ALA A 226 15.52 10.13 -5.72
CA ALA A 226 16.79 9.42 -5.47
C ALA A 226 17.99 10.28 -5.91
N ALA A 227 17.92 10.88 -7.09
CA ALA A 227 18.95 11.80 -7.59
C ALA A 227 19.12 13.01 -6.64
N TRP A 228 18.02 13.61 -6.19
CA TRP A 228 18.07 14.67 -5.20
C TRP A 228 18.82 14.26 -3.93
N PHE A 229 18.47 13.13 -3.35
CA PHE A 229 19.10 12.64 -2.12
C PHE A 229 20.59 12.27 -2.29
N LEU A 230 21.01 11.85 -3.48
CA LEU A 230 22.38 11.43 -3.75
C LEU A 230 23.30 12.57 -4.15
N PHE A 231 22.78 13.57 -4.88
CA PHE A 231 23.60 14.64 -5.49
C PHE A 231 23.52 15.96 -4.74
N VAL A 232 22.44 16.23 -4.02
CA VAL A 232 22.26 17.54 -3.37
C VAL A 232 22.81 17.51 -1.97
N ASP A 233 23.90 18.26 -1.77
CA ASP A 233 24.51 18.51 -0.46
C ASP A 233 24.30 19.97 -0.03
N ARG A 234 24.41 20.26 1.27
CA ARG A 234 24.42 21.60 1.84
C ARG A 234 25.79 21.88 2.44
N ASP A 235 26.45 22.88 1.92
CA ASP A 235 27.76 23.32 2.40
C ASP A 235 27.75 24.83 2.70
N ALA A 236 28.16 25.21 3.92
CA ALA A 236 28.17 26.58 4.40
C ALA A 236 26.87 27.37 4.12
N GLY A 237 25.70 26.70 4.25
CA GLY A 237 24.38 27.30 3.99
C GLY A 237 23.95 27.37 2.52
N ARG A 238 24.82 27.02 1.57
CA ARG A 238 24.55 27.00 0.13
C ARG A 238 24.29 25.59 -0.37
N TRP A 239 23.39 25.48 -1.34
CA TRP A 239 23.11 24.23 -2.04
C TRP A 239 24.18 23.97 -3.08
N ARG A 240 24.74 22.75 -3.09
CA ARG A 240 25.72 22.33 -4.10
C ARG A 240 25.34 20.97 -4.62
N ILE A 241 25.44 20.80 -5.92
CA ILE A 241 25.38 19.48 -6.55
C ILE A 241 26.79 18.91 -6.44
N ARG A 242 26.90 17.76 -5.76
CA ARG A 242 28.15 17.02 -5.62
C ARG A 242 27.97 15.59 -6.10
N ILE A 243 28.88 15.17 -6.95
CA ILE A 243 28.94 13.78 -7.40
C ILE A 243 29.89 13.04 -6.45
N HIS A 244 29.37 12.05 -5.77
CA HIS A 244 30.11 11.14 -4.88
C HIS A 244 30.19 9.76 -5.56
N PRO A 245 31.27 9.43 -6.31
CA PRO A 245 31.33 8.19 -7.11
C PRO A 245 31.04 6.94 -6.28
N LEU A 246 31.57 6.85 -5.06
CA LEU A 246 31.34 5.71 -4.17
C LEU A 246 29.88 5.58 -3.72
N ARG A 247 29.19 6.71 -3.45
CA ARG A 247 27.74 6.67 -3.12
C ARG A 247 26.92 6.23 -4.32
N LEU A 248 27.26 6.69 -5.52
CA LEU A 248 26.61 6.28 -6.75
C LEU A 248 26.82 4.79 -7.01
N ALA A 249 28.06 4.32 -6.94
CA ALA A 249 28.36 2.90 -7.09
C ALA A 249 27.59 2.06 -6.07
N ALA A 250 27.58 2.47 -4.79
CA ALA A 250 26.84 1.78 -3.74
C ALA A 250 25.32 1.75 -4.02
N PHE A 251 24.74 2.84 -4.50
CA PHE A 251 23.31 2.90 -4.81
C PHE A 251 22.94 2.07 -6.04
N PHE A 252 23.70 2.18 -7.13
CA PHE A 252 23.36 1.53 -8.41
C PHE A 252 23.83 0.08 -8.52
N LEU A 253 24.75 -0.39 -7.67
CA LEU A 253 25.18 -1.80 -7.69
C LEU A 253 24.01 -2.78 -7.46
N PRO A 254 23.14 -2.61 -6.43
CA PRO A 254 21.95 -3.44 -6.29
C PRO A 254 20.97 -3.28 -7.46
N TRP A 255 20.89 -2.10 -8.07
CA TRP A 255 20.04 -1.88 -9.24
C TRP A 255 20.47 -2.70 -10.44
N ALA A 256 21.79 -2.83 -10.69
CA ALA A 256 22.29 -3.65 -11.78
C ALA A 256 21.85 -5.12 -11.62
N VAL A 257 21.89 -5.63 -10.38
CA VAL A 257 21.40 -6.99 -10.07
C VAL A 257 19.89 -7.09 -10.28
N ILE A 258 19.11 -6.15 -9.71
CA ILE A 258 17.65 -6.17 -9.81
C ILE A 258 17.20 -5.98 -11.25
N PHE A 259 17.83 -5.08 -12.00
CA PHE A 259 17.54 -4.87 -13.42
C PHE A 259 17.87 -6.13 -14.24
N GLY A 260 18.99 -6.78 -13.95
CA GLY A 260 19.32 -8.09 -14.53
C GLY A 260 18.23 -9.14 -14.25
N ILE A 261 17.71 -9.20 -13.03
CA ILE A 261 16.59 -10.09 -12.67
C ILE A 261 15.34 -9.75 -13.50
N VAL A 262 14.99 -8.46 -13.65
CA VAL A 262 13.84 -8.05 -14.47
C VAL A 262 14.00 -8.48 -15.92
N LEU A 263 15.18 -8.23 -16.53
CA LEU A 263 15.46 -8.61 -17.91
C LEU A 263 15.40 -10.14 -18.10
N LEU A 264 16.02 -10.89 -17.19
CA LEU A 264 15.99 -12.35 -17.23
C LEU A 264 14.58 -12.90 -17.03
N TYR A 265 13.79 -12.30 -16.13
CA TYR A 265 12.40 -12.67 -15.90
C TYR A 265 11.52 -12.40 -17.13
N ASN A 266 11.71 -11.27 -17.79
CA ASN A 266 11.01 -10.97 -19.04
C ASN A 266 11.40 -11.97 -20.14
N TYR A 267 12.69 -12.24 -20.31
CA TYR A 267 13.17 -13.23 -21.27
C TYR A 267 12.65 -14.64 -20.96
N TYR A 268 12.64 -15.03 -19.70
CA TYR A 268 12.09 -16.31 -19.25
C TYR A 268 10.61 -16.46 -19.67
N ARG A 269 9.78 -15.44 -19.40
CA ARG A 269 8.36 -15.48 -19.72
C ARG A 269 8.08 -15.36 -21.22
N PHE A 270 8.64 -14.35 -21.86
CA PHE A 270 8.20 -13.88 -23.18
C PHE A 270 9.26 -14.03 -24.29
N GLY A 271 10.44 -14.52 -23.99
CA GLY A 271 11.53 -14.65 -24.97
C GLY A 271 12.15 -13.30 -25.40
N SER A 272 11.78 -12.20 -24.74
CA SER A 272 12.26 -10.86 -25.00
C SER A 272 12.67 -10.19 -23.70
N LEU A 273 13.83 -9.54 -23.67
CA LEU A 273 14.32 -8.82 -22.48
C LEU A 273 13.45 -7.61 -22.13
N VAL A 274 12.78 -7.02 -23.11
CA VAL A 274 12.01 -5.77 -22.95
C VAL A 274 10.50 -5.98 -22.87
N SER A 275 10.00 -7.17 -23.18
CA SER A 275 8.55 -7.46 -23.05
C SER A 275 8.20 -7.65 -21.59
N THR A 276 7.38 -6.77 -21.05
CA THR A 276 6.99 -6.75 -19.64
C THR A 276 5.69 -7.51 -19.35
N GLY A 277 4.88 -7.74 -20.41
CA GLY A 277 3.51 -8.25 -20.32
C GLY A 277 2.44 -7.14 -20.25
N TYR A 278 2.86 -5.87 -20.14
CA TYR A 278 1.94 -4.72 -20.12
C TYR A 278 1.62 -4.16 -21.51
N GLU A 279 2.20 -4.70 -22.57
CA GLU A 279 2.09 -4.14 -23.92
C GLU A 279 0.64 -4.06 -24.36
N ASP A 280 -0.14 -5.13 -24.21
CA ASP A 280 -1.54 -5.18 -24.61
C ASP A 280 -2.42 -4.21 -23.79
N GLN A 281 -2.06 -3.98 -22.53
CA GLN A 281 -2.71 -2.99 -21.69
C GLN A 281 -2.30 -1.57 -22.09
N ALA A 282 -1.02 -1.35 -22.40
CA ALA A 282 -0.50 -0.04 -22.79
C ALA A 282 -1.07 0.44 -24.14
N GLU A 283 -1.47 -0.46 -25.03
CA GLU A 283 -2.18 -0.10 -26.25
C GLU A 283 -3.60 0.41 -25.99
N LYS A 284 -4.26 -0.14 -24.96
CA LYS A 284 -5.66 0.18 -24.60
C LYS A 284 -5.77 1.33 -23.62
N ILE A 285 -4.85 1.41 -22.65
CA ILE A 285 -4.89 2.37 -21.54
C ILE A 285 -3.61 3.20 -21.57
N ARG A 286 -3.71 4.45 -22.01
CA ARG A 286 -2.59 5.35 -22.26
C ARG A 286 -2.48 6.45 -21.20
N PHE A 287 -1.39 7.22 -21.23
CA PHE A 287 -1.18 8.41 -20.39
C PHE A 287 -1.72 9.68 -21.06
N LEU A 288 -3.02 9.68 -21.40
CA LEU A 288 -3.69 10.74 -22.16
C LEU A 288 -4.64 11.62 -21.33
N THR A 289 -4.90 11.28 -20.07
CA THR A 289 -5.72 12.11 -19.20
C THR A 289 -5.06 13.48 -19.02
N PRO A 290 -5.78 14.60 -19.19
CA PRO A 290 -5.23 15.91 -18.88
C PRO A 290 -4.81 15.97 -17.41
N LEU A 291 -3.60 16.48 -17.14
CA LEU A 291 -3.01 16.49 -15.80
C LEU A 291 -3.95 17.03 -14.72
N LEU A 292 -4.62 18.15 -15.02
CA LEU A 292 -5.53 18.80 -14.06
C LEU A 292 -6.79 17.97 -13.77
N VAL A 293 -7.25 17.14 -14.72
CA VAL A 293 -8.38 16.23 -14.51
C VAL A 293 -8.03 15.15 -13.51
N GLY A 294 -6.88 14.48 -13.69
CA GLY A 294 -6.43 13.46 -12.75
C GLY A 294 -6.08 14.03 -11.37
N LEU A 295 -5.42 15.21 -11.31
CA LEU A 295 -5.15 15.90 -10.05
C LEU A 295 -6.44 16.30 -9.34
N HIS A 296 -7.42 16.89 -10.06
CA HIS A 296 -8.74 17.16 -9.52
C HIS A 296 -9.38 15.89 -8.96
N GLY A 297 -9.26 14.79 -9.70
CA GLY A 297 -9.73 13.48 -9.27
C GLY A 297 -9.14 13.03 -7.93
N PHE A 298 -7.82 13.08 -7.81
CA PHE A 298 -7.12 12.69 -6.59
C PHE A 298 -7.36 13.62 -5.39
N PHE A 299 -7.73 14.87 -5.60
CA PHE A 299 -7.90 15.79 -4.48
C PHE A 299 -9.35 16.06 -4.11
N PHE A 300 -10.28 16.08 -5.09
CA PHE A 300 -11.61 16.67 -4.87
C PHE A 300 -12.78 15.75 -5.18
N THR A 301 -12.59 14.63 -5.92
CA THR A 301 -13.74 13.78 -6.23
C THR A 301 -14.19 12.94 -5.03
N PRO A 302 -15.50 12.74 -4.83
CA PRO A 302 -16.01 11.98 -3.69
C PRO A 302 -15.59 10.51 -3.71
N GLY A 303 -15.35 9.96 -4.89
CA GLY A 303 -14.99 8.55 -5.04
C GLY A 303 -13.50 8.23 -4.91
N ARG A 304 -12.60 9.23 -5.06
CA ARG A 304 -11.14 9.00 -5.14
C ARG A 304 -10.28 10.07 -4.46
N SER A 305 -10.88 10.96 -3.63
CA SER A 305 -10.13 12.01 -2.97
C SER A 305 -9.16 11.45 -1.93
N LEU A 306 -7.88 11.74 -2.11
CA LEU A 306 -6.82 11.43 -1.15
C LEU A 306 -7.15 11.93 0.27
N PHE A 307 -7.72 13.12 0.37
CA PHE A 307 -8.02 13.75 1.66
C PHE A 307 -9.31 13.21 2.29
N LEU A 308 -10.31 12.83 1.49
CA LEU A 308 -11.53 12.21 2.00
C LEU A 308 -11.22 10.82 2.58
N TYR A 309 -10.39 10.04 1.87
CA TYR A 309 -10.02 8.69 2.30
C TYR A 309 -8.88 8.67 3.33
N SER A 310 -8.19 9.78 3.52
CA SER A 310 -7.09 9.91 4.49
C SER A 310 -7.05 11.33 5.06
N PRO A 311 -8.01 11.72 5.90
CA PRO A 311 -8.11 13.09 6.41
C PRO A 311 -6.83 13.65 7.04
N PRO A 312 -5.99 12.86 7.75
CA PRO A 312 -4.74 13.39 8.31
C PRO A 312 -3.76 13.93 7.28
N LEU A 313 -3.86 13.51 6.01
CA LEU A 313 -2.98 13.99 4.94
C LEU A 313 -3.23 15.46 4.55
N LEU A 314 -4.38 16.05 4.93
CA LEU A 314 -4.62 17.49 4.79
C LEU A 314 -3.52 18.33 5.45
N PHE A 315 -2.97 17.88 6.57
CA PHE A 315 -1.90 18.57 7.27
C PHE A 315 -0.55 18.52 6.55
N ALA A 316 -0.41 17.70 5.50
CA ALA A 316 0.77 17.70 4.66
C ALA A 316 0.94 19.03 3.89
N VAL A 317 -0.18 19.67 3.51
CA VAL A 317 -0.16 20.92 2.75
C VAL A 317 0.58 22.04 3.49
N PRO A 318 0.19 22.43 4.73
CA PRO A 318 0.98 23.37 5.50
C PRO A 318 2.29 22.76 6.05
N GLY A 319 2.31 21.46 6.30
CA GLY A 319 3.47 20.75 6.88
C GLY A 319 4.69 20.77 5.98
N ILE A 320 4.50 20.62 4.66
CA ILE A 320 5.62 20.63 3.71
C ILE A 320 6.31 22.00 3.67
N GLY A 321 5.55 23.10 3.79
CA GLY A 321 6.11 24.46 3.87
C GLY A 321 6.95 24.67 5.13
N ILE A 322 6.51 24.09 6.27
CA ILE A 322 7.26 24.11 7.52
C ILE A 322 8.53 23.28 7.39
N LEU A 323 8.40 22.04 6.89
CA LEU A 323 9.52 21.15 6.68
C LEU A 323 10.56 21.77 5.72
N TRP A 324 10.11 22.47 4.67
CA TRP A 324 10.99 23.21 3.76
C TRP A 324 11.82 24.27 4.46
N LYS A 325 11.27 24.95 5.43
CA LYS A 325 12.03 25.93 6.24
C LYS A 325 13.00 25.27 7.20
N GLN A 326 12.70 24.07 7.71
CA GLN A 326 13.50 23.34 8.69
C GLN A 326 14.59 22.47 8.04
N ASP A 327 14.22 21.64 7.08
CA ASP A 327 15.09 20.73 6.34
C ASP A 327 14.66 20.66 4.87
N ARG A 328 15.16 21.61 4.06
CA ARG A 328 14.85 21.66 2.63
C ARG A 328 15.27 20.42 1.87
N TRP A 329 16.35 19.76 2.32
CA TRP A 329 16.85 18.56 1.65
C TRP A 329 15.84 17.41 1.82
N LEU A 330 15.36 17.17 3.03
CA LEU A 330 14.31 16.18 3.25
C LEU A 330 13.02 16.58 2.54
N ALA A 331 12.57 17.82 2.71
CA ALA A 331 11.35 18.32 2.06
C ALA A 331 11.40 18.21 0.54
N GLY A 332 12.54 18.56 -0.09
CA GLY A 332 12.73 18.45 -1.55
C GLY A 332 12.62 17.01 -2.03
N GLY A 333 13.25 16.06 -1.34
CA GLY A 333 13.14 14.65 -1.68
C GLY A 333 11.71 14.11 -1.52
N LEU A 334 11.00 14.47 -0.43
CA LEU A 334 9.60 14.09 -0.25
C LEU A 334 8.69 14.68 -1.34
N LEU A 335 8.88 15.97 -1.66
CA LEU A 335 8.13 16.62 -2.75
C LEU A 335 8.34 15.93 -4.09
N LEU A 336 9.57 15.51 -4.41
CA LEU A 336 9.85 14.83 -5.66
C LEU A 336 9.22 13.43 -5.73
N VAL A 337 9.15 12.69 -4.60
CA VAL A 337 8.39 11.43 -4.55
C VAL A 337 6.90 11.69 -4.81
N ILE A 338 6.31 12.64 -4.07
CA ILE A 338 4.89 12.98 -4.15
C ILE A 338 4.54 13.49 -5.55
N ALA A 339 5.31 14.43 -6.08
CA ALA A 339 5.08 15.01 -7.39
C ALA A 339 5.27 13.99 -8.53
N GLY A 340 6.24 13.07 -8.41
CA GLY A 340 6.44 12.00 -9.38
C GLY A 340 5.21 11.11 -9.53
N TYR A 341 4.70 10.58 -8.42
CA TYR A 341 3.48 9.75 -8.45
C TYR A 341 2.25 10.55 -8.87
N LEU A 342 1.98 11.70 -8.25
CA LEU A 342 0.80 12.52 -8.61
C LEU A 342 0.87 12.96 -10.07
N GLY A 343 2.03 13.40 -10.54
CA GLY A 343 2.21 13.89 -11.92
C GLY A 343 2.00 12.80 -12.97
N VAL A 344 2.58 11.61 -12.77
CA VAL A 344 2.48 10.53 -13.74
C VAL A 344 1.13 9.82 -13.66
N MET A 345 0.68 9.46 -12.45
CA MET A 345 -0.59 8.72 -12.29
C MET A 345 -1.80 9.56 -12.68
N SER A 346 -1.78 10.88 -12.50
CA SER A 346 -2.87 11.77 -12.97
C SER A 346 -3.04 11.76 -14.48
N LYS A 347 -2.01 11.43 -15.24
CA LYS A 347 -2.07 11.34 -16.70
C LYS A 347 -2.53 9.99 -17.21
N TRP A 348 -2.52 8.98 -16.37
CA TRP A 348 -2.95 7.66 -16.77
C TRP A 348 -4.47 7.61 -16.94
N GLN A 349 -4.97 7.00 -18.00
CA GLN A 349 -6.43 6.95 -18.27
C GLN A 349 -7.19 6.20 -17.17
N ASN A 350 -6.55 5.20 -16.55
CA ASN A 350 -7.11 4.46 -15.41
C ASN A 350 -6.63 5.02 -14.05
N TRP A 351 -6.42 6.34 -13.95
CA TRP A 351 -5.92 6.99 -12.74
C TRP A 351 -6.75 6.68 -11.49
N ALA A 352 -8.06 6.54 -11.66
CA ALA A 352 -8.99 6.29 -10.55
C ALA A 352 -8.85 4.89 -9.95
N GLY A 353 -8.15 3.98 -10.63
CA GLY A 353 -8.07 2.59 -10.22
C GLY A 353 -9.31 1.77 -10.56
N GLY A 354 -9.33 0.52 -10.11
CA GLY A 354 -10.43 -0.40 -10.30
C GLY A 354 -11.41 -0.41 -9.12
N TYR A 355 -11.73 -1.61 -8.67
CA TYR A 355 -12.69 -1.90 -7.62
C TYR A 355 -12.00 -1.88 -6.24
N ASP A 356 -11.47 -0.70 -5.86
CA ASP A 356 -10.65 -0.53 -4.68
C ASP A 356 -11.18 0.58 -3.78
N TRP A 357 -10.72 0.58 -2.53
CA TRP A 357 -10.97 1.65 -1.58
C TRP A 357 -10.01 2.82 -1.79
N GLY A 358 -10.53 3.98 -2.18
CA GLY A 358 -9.74 5.22 -2.35
C GLY A 358 -8.81 5.22 -3.57
N PRO A 359 -7.81 6.13 -3.60
CA PRO A 359 -6.93 6.32 -4.73
C PRO A 359 -5.71 5.37 -4.69
N ARG A 360 -5.92 4.06 -4.92
CA ARG A 360 -4.90 3.00 -4.81
C ARG A 360 -3.60 3.31 -5.55
N HIS A 361 -3.69 3.80 -6.78
CA HIS A 361 -2.50 4.00 -7.63
C HIS A 361 -1.50 5.04 -7.11
N ILE A 362 -1.90 5.85 -6.14
CA ILE A 362 -1.01 6.77 -5.43
C ILE A 362 -0.82 6.40 -3.96
N TYR A 363 -1.07 5.14 -3.60
CA TYR A 363 -0.88 4.65 -2.23
C TYR A 363 0.52 4.98 -1.68
N GLN A 364 1.54 4.86 -2.52
CA GLN A 364 2.95 5.06 -2.14
C GLN A 364 3.24 6.46 -1.62
N VAL A 365 2.43 7.48 -1.98
CA VAL A 365 2.64 8.85 -1.45
C VAL A 365 2.14 9.02 -0.01
N THR A 366 1.28 8.14 0.50
CA THR A 366 0.65 8.25 1.82
C THR A 366 1.67 8.41 2.95
N PRO A 367 2.66 7.53 3.12
CA PRO A 367 3.65 7.69 4.18
C PRO A 367 4.48 8.97 4.01
N PHE A 368 4.79 9.41 2.78
CA PHE A 368 5.55 10.63 2.54
C PHE A 368 4.74 11.89 2.85
N LEU A 369 3.45 11.91 2.55
CA LEU A 369 2.55 12.98 2.98
C LEU A 369 2.41 13.02 4.51
N MET A 370 2.36 11.87 5.19
CA MET A 370 2.37 11.83 6.66
C MET A 370 3.68 12.34 7.25
N LEU A 371 4.83 12.11 6.60
CA LEU A 371 6.10 12.71 7.01
C LEU A 371 6.06 14.24 6.89
N ALA A 372 5.46 14.76 5.83
CA ALA A 372 5.25 16.20 5.67
C ALA A 372 4.25 16.73 6.73
N ALA A 373 3.13 16.05 6.96
CA ALA A 373 2.12 16.40 7.96
C ALA A 373 2.72 16.46 9.37
N ALA A 374 3.66 15.59 9.70
CA ALA A 374 4.31 15.57 11.00
C ALA A 374 4.99 16.89 11.36
N ALA A 375 5.57 17.59 10.38
CA ALA A 375 6.20 18.89 10.61
C ALA A 375 5.20 19.97 11.06
N TRP A 376 3.92 19.87 10.67
CA TRP A 376 2.85 20.75 11.14
C TRP A 376 2.63 20.62 12.66
N PHE A 377 2.76 19.41 13.21
CA PHE A 377 2.47 19.12 14.61
C PHE A 377 3.68 19.28 15.55
N LYS A 378 4.89 19.48 15.01
CA LYS A 378 6.11 19.55 15.81
C LYS A 378 6.02 20.54 16.95
N ASP A 379 5.73 21.81 16.63
CA ASP A 379 5.77 22.92 17.60
C ASP A 379 4.35 23.32 18.07
N ARG A 380 3.32 22.54 17.75
CA ARG A 380 1.93 22.82 18.14
C ARG A 380 1.47 21.94 19.28
N GLU A 381 0.85 22.54 20.28
CA GLU A 381 0.15 21.78 21.30
C GLU A 381 -1.21 21.34 20.75
N LEU A 382 -1.43 20.01 20.76
CA LEU A 382 -2.61 19.39 20.14
C LEU A 382 -3.83 19.39 21.06
N VAL A 383 -3.60 19.45 22.37
CA VAL A 383 -4.62 19.19 23.40
C VAL A 383 -4.55 20.19 24.58
N ASP A 384 -4.04 21.39 24.34
CA ASP A 384 -3.87 22.44 25.35
C ASP A 384 -5.19 23.08 25.79
N THR A 385 -6.20 23.12 24.89
CA THR A 385 -7.53 23.64 25.16
C THR A 385 -8.63 22.60 24.98
N PRO A 386 -9.78 22.72 25.71
CA PRO A 386 -10.92 21.82 25.52
C PRO A 386 -11.42 21.79 24.06
N GLN A 387 -11.45 22.92 23.39
CA GLN A 387 -11.88 23.01 21.98
C GLN A 387 -10.97 22.18 21.05
N LYS A 388 -9.64 22.27 21.23
CA LYS A 388 -8.69 21.47 20.44
C LYS A 388 -8.80 19.97 20.76
N ARG A 389 -9.07 19.60 22.02
CA ARG A 389 -9.30 18.20 22.42
C ARG A 389 -10.56 17.65 21.73
N ILE A 390 -11.67 18.37 21.81
CA ILE A 390 -12.94 17.96 21.19
C ILE A 390 -12.78 17.93 19.67
N GLY A 391 -12.25 18.98 19.05
CA GLY A 391 -12.05 19.04 17.61
C GLY A 391 -11.12 17.94 17.11
N GLY A 392 -10.02 17.66 17.82
CA GLY A 392 -9.11 16.55 17.51
C GLY A 392 -9.77 15.16 17.65
N ALA A 393 -10.56 14.96 18.71
CA ALA A 393 -11.31 13.71 18.90
C ALA A 393 -12.34 13.49 17.78
N VAL A 394 -13.13 14.50 17.45
CA VAL A 394 -14.11 14.44 16.34
C VAL A 394 -13.40 14.14 15.02
N PHE A 395 -12.28 14.82 14.75
CA PHE A 395 -11.50 14.58 13.54
C PHE A 395 -10.99 13.13 13.45
N VAL A 396 -10.45 12.58 14.53
CA VAL A 396 -9.98 11.19 14.59
C VAL A 396 -11.14 10.20 14.43
N ILE A 397 -12.28 10.45 15.09
CA ILE A 397 -13.48 9.61 14.97
C ILE A 397 -13.97 9.59 13.51
N LEU A 398 -14.06 10.74 12.85
CA LEU A 398 -14.46 10.81 11.45
C LEU A 398 -13.46 10.09 10.54
N ALA A 399 -12.15 10.27 10.77
CA ALA A 399 -11.12 9.58 10.00
C ALA A 399 -11.17 8.06 10.19
N LEU A 400 -11.38 7.58 11.42
CA LEU A 400 -11.59 6.15 11.71
C LEU A 400 -12.87 5.62 11.09
N PHE A 401 -13.95 6.40 11.10
CA PHE A 401 -15.22 6.02 10.47
C PHE A 401 -15.04 5.81 8.96
N VAL A 402 -14.31 6.70 8.29
CA VAL A 402 -13.98 6.50 6.85
C VAL A 402 -13.22 5.19 6.65
N GLN A 403 -12.24 4.87 7.50
CA GLN A 403 -11.55 3.58 7.37
C GLN A 403 -12.47 2.40 7.67
N PHE A 404 -13.33 2.51 8.69
CA PHE A 404 -14.31 1.48 9.01
C PHE A 404 -15.18 1.11 7.80
N LEU A 405 -15.62 2.09 7.00
CA LEU A 405 -16.36 1.82 5.77
C LEU A 405 -15.54 0.98 4.78
N GLY A 406 -14.26 1.29 4.60
CA GLY A 406 -13.37 0.54 3.71
C GLY A 406 -12.97 -0.84 4.24
N LEU A 407 -13.06 -1.04 5.57
CA LEU A 407 -12.75 -2.30 6.23
C LEU A 407 -13.92 -3.29 6.23
N SER A 408 -15.16 -2.77 6.25
CA SER A 408 -16.37 -3.50 6.59
C SER A 408 -17.24 -3.86 5.39
N ALA A 409 -16.77 -3.58 4.17
CA ALA A 409 -17.46 -4.00 2.95
C ALA A 409 -16.43 -4.38 1.88
N ASP A 410 -16.70 -5.49 1.17
CA ASP A 410 -15.90 -5.90 0.03
C ASP A 410 -16.16 -4.97 -1.17
N PRO A 411 -15.17 -4.20 -1.66
CA PRO A 411 -15.38 -3.27 -2.76
C PRO A 411 -15.88 -3.94 -4.04
N VAL A 412 -15.44 -5.18 -4.30
CA VAL A 412 -15.84 -5.92 -5.52
C VAL A 412 -17.32 -6.28 -5.47
N ARG A 413 -17.82 -6.75 -4.32
CA ARG A 413 -19.26 -7.07 -4.13
C ARG A 413 -20.13 -5.84 -4.23
N VAL A 414 -19.70 -4.74 -3.60
CA VAL A 414 -20.41 -3.45 -3.66
C VAL A 414 -20.57 -2.98 -5.11
N ILE A 415 -19.51 -3.06 -5.91
CA ILE A 415 -19.54 -2.62 -7.32
C ILE A 415 -20.33 -3.60 -8.18
N LYS A 416 -20.18 -4.90 -7.99
CA LYS A 416 -20.99 -5.90 -8.71
C LYS A 416 -22.49 -5.62 -8.54
N ARG A 417 -22.95 -5.30 -7.32
CA ARG A 417 -24.35 -4.91 -7.09
C ARG A 417 -24.79 -3.76 -7.98
N MET A 418 -23.97 -2.74 -8.16
CA MET A 418 -24.28 -1.62 -9.07
C MET A 418 -24.29 -2.04 -10.53
N LEU A 419 -23.34 -2.88 -10.95
CA LEU A 419 -23.30 -3.38 -12.33
C LEU A 419 -24.52 -4.22 -12.66
N TYR A 420 -24.99 -5.05 -11.74
CA TYR A 420 -26.19 -5.87 -11.93
C TYR A 420 -27.51 -5.08 -11.83
N ALA A 421 -27.49 -3.88 -11.23
CA ALA A 421 -28.68 -3.02 -11.23
C ALA A 421 -29.03 -2.49 -12.63
N TRP A 422 -28.07 -2.52 -13.58
CA TRP A 422 -28.26 -2.03 -14.96
C TRP A 422 -27.78 -3.03 -16.03
N PRO A 423 -28.26 -4.29 -16.02
CA PRO A 423 -27.69 -5.35 -16.85
C PRO A 423 -27.96 -5.17 -18.36
N ASN A 424 -28.99 -4.41 -18.75
CA ASN A 424 -29.48 -4.31 -20.12
C ASN A 424 -29.45 -2.87 -20.67
N VAL A 425 -28.60 -1.99 -20.14
CA VAL A 425 -28.47 -0.64 -20.68
C VAL A 425 -27.57 -0.69 -21.92
N GLU A 426 -28.16 -0.55 -23.10
CA GLU A 426 -27.42 -0.36 -24.34
C GLU A 426 -26.87 1.07 -24.36
N LEU A 427 -25.57 1.17 -24.23
CA LEU A 427 -24.83 2.41 -24.42
C LEU A 427 -24.28 2.45 -25.83
N GLY A 428 -24.25 3.62 -26.44
CA GLY A 428 -23.73 3.79 -27.81
C GLY A 428 -22.30 3.25 -27.98
N PRO A 429 -21.79 3.17 -29.22
CA PRO A 429 -20.48 2.61 -29.54
C PRO A 429 -19.36 3.22 -28.66
N GLY A 430 -18.54 2.38 -28.06
CA GLY A 430 -17.41 2.80 -27.21
C GLY A 430 -17.76 3.03 -25.72
N PHE A 431 -19.01 2.89 -25.31
CA PHE A 431 -19.44 2.99 -23.92
C PHE A 431 -19.82 1.61 -23.37
N SER A 432 -19.41 1.33 -22.14
CA SER A 432 -19.83 0.14 -21.41
C SER A 432 -20.51 0.54 -20.10
N VAL A 433 -21.43 -0.31 -19.61
CA VAL A 433 -22.09 -0.13 -18.30
C VAL A 433 -21.02 -0.03 -17.19
N GLN A 434 -19.97 -0.83 -17.28
CA GLN A 434 -18.86 -0.78 -16.34
C GLN A 434 -18.18 0.61 -16.29
N ASN A 435 -17.89 1.21 -17.45
CA ASN A 435 -17.29 2.54 -17.53
C ASN A 435 -18.24 3.61 -16.95
N MET A 436 -19.55 3.52 -17.25
CA MET A 436 -20.54 4.43 -16.71
C MET A 436 -20.63 4.34 -15.19
N VAL A 437 -20.73 3.14 -14.62
CA VAL A 437 -20.77 2.90 -13.18
C VAL A 437 -19.51 3.45 -12.51
N MET A 438 -18.33 3.21 -13.09
CA MET A 438 -17.08 3.76 -12.57
C MET A 438 -17.08 5.29 -12.56
N GLN A 439 -17.59 5.97 -13.60
CA GLN A 439 -17.70 7.42 -13.62
C GLN A 439 -18.67 7.94 -12.55
N PHE A 440 -19.80 7.27 -12.34
CA PHE A 440 -20.73 7.62 -11.28
C PHE A 440 -20.09 7.49 -9.89
N MET A 441 -19.37 6.39 -9.65
CA MET A 441 -18.66 6.19 -8.38
C MET A 441 -17.56 7.21 -8.12
N ILE A 442 -16.91 7.73 -9.16
CA ILE A 442 -15.85 8.73 -9.03
C ILE A 442 -16.44 10.12 -8.75
N TYR A 443 -17.45 10.54 -9.50
CA TYR A 443 -17.86 11.94 -9.55
C TYR A 443 -19.17 12.25 -8.81
N LEU A 444 -20.05 11.28 -8.60
CA LEU A 444 -21.34 11.50 -7.96
C LEU A 444 -21.32 11.09 -6.49
N PRO A 445 -21.56 12.01 -5.53
CA PRO A 445 -21.46 11.69 -4.10
C PRO A 445 -22.33 10.52 -3.67
N GLN A 446 -23.57 10.42 -4.18
CA GLN A 446 -24.52 9.36 -3.83
C GLN A 446 -24.08 7.95 -4.30
N PHE A 447 -23.19 7.88 -5.29
CA PHE A 447 -22.62 6.62 -5.80
C PHE A 447 -21.15 6.45 -5.40
N SER A 448 -20.61 7.34 -4.58
CA SER A 448 -19.23 7.22 -4.11
C SER A 448 -19.04 5.99 -3.22
N SER A 449 -17.84 5.40 -3.25
CA SER A 449 -17.54 4.20 -2.45
C SER A 449 -17.90 4.35 -0.97
N PRO A 450 -17.66 5.48 -0.26
CA PRO A 450 -18.09 5.62 1.13
C PRO A 450 -19.59 5.46 1.33
N VAL A 451 -20.41 6.04 0.44
CA VAL A 451 -21.89 5.94 0.54
C VAL A 451 -22.36 4.54 0.22
N LEU A 452 -21.82 3.94 -0.84
CA LEU A 452 -22.20 2.57 -1.24
C LEU A 452 -21.79 1.53 -0.19
N HIS A 453 -20.59 1.67 0.41
CA HIS A 453 -20.15 0.79 1.48
C HIS A 453 -21.02 0.96 2.73
N TRP A 454 -21.42 2.19 3.07
CA TRP A 454 -22.36 2.43 4.17
C TRP A 454 -23.71 1.75 3.94
N GLN A 455 -24.28 1.88 2.72
CA GLN A 455 -25.51 1.21 2.35
C GLN A 455 -25.36 -0.32 2.41
N TRP A 456 -24.23 -0.86 1.92
CA TRP A 456 -23.94 -2.28 2.00
C TRP A 456 -23.93 -2.79 3.45
N ILE A 457 -23.26 -2.05 4.35
CA ILE A 457 -23.18 -2.41 5.77
C ILE A 457 -24.56 -2.38 6.44
N LEU A 458 -25.42 -1.44 6.08
CA LEU A 458 -26.79 -1.38 6.62
C LEU A 458 -27.64 -2.58 6.15
N ASP A 459 -27.43 -3.04 4.91
CA ASP A 459 -28.22 -4.13 4.32
C ASP A 459 -27.71 -5.52 4.75
N HIS A 460 -26.38 -5.70 4.93
CA HIS A 460 -25.74 -7.02 5.08
C HIS A 460 -24.90 -7.16 6.37
N GLY A 461 -24.72 -6.07 7.11
CA GLY A 461 -23.75 -6.03 8.21
C GLY A 461 -22.30 -5.84 7.74
N PRO A 462 -21.37 -5.64 8.70
CA PRO A 462 -19.96 -5.47 8.39
C PRO A 462 -19.28 -6.80 8.05
N ASP A 463 -18.49 -6.81 6.97
CA ASP A 463 -17.73 -7.95 6.47
C ASP A 463 -16.40 -8.10 7.25
N LEU A 464 -16.51 -8.49 8.53
CA LEU A 464 -15.37 -8.68 9.42
C LEU A 464 -15.34 -10.12 9.94
N LEU A 465 -14.21 -10.79 9.78
CA LEU A 465 -14.03 -12.19 10.19
C LEU A 465 -14.34 -12.40 11.69
N ILE A 466 -13.97 -11.47 12.55
CA ILE A 466 -14.23 -11.54 13.99
C ILE A 466 -15.73 -11.68 14.34
N LEU A 467 -16.62 -11.16 13.51
CA LEU A 467 -18.07 -11.25 13.73
C LEU A 467 -18.64 -12.59 13.28
N GLN A 468 -17.95 -13.33 12.44
CA GLN A 468 -18.36 -14.65 11.93
C GLN A 468 -17.84 -15.81 12.80
N ILE A 469 -16.99 -15.52 13.79
CA ILE A 469 -16.35 -16.56 14.64
C ILE A 469 -17.31 -17.28 15.57
N ALA A 470 -18.46 -16.70 15.89
CA ALA A 470 -19.46 -17.38 16.72
C ALA A 470 -19.89 -18.75 16.14
N GLU A 471 -19.59 -18.99 14.85
CA GLU A 471 -19.91 -20.21 14.11
C GLU A 471 -18.67 -21.10 13.83
N SER A 472 -17.46 -20.71 14.28
CA SER A 472 -16.20 -21.31 13.83
C SER A 472 -15.47 -22.16 14.89
N THR A 473 -14.57 -23.02 14.42
CA THR A 473 -13.84 -24.03 15.20
C THR A 473 -12.81 -23.44 16.18
N PRO A 474 -12.38 -24.20 17.23
CA PRO A 474 -11.42 -23.75 18.27
C PRO A 474 -10.08 -23.22 17.77
N LEU A 475 -9.62 -23.61 16.58
CA LEU A 475 -8.38 -23.11 15.95
C LEU A 475 -8.43 -21.59 15.72
N TRP A 476 -9.59 -21.04 15.40
CA TRP A 476 -9.77 -19.60 15.19
C TRP A 476 -9.70 -18.81 16.50
N LEU A 477 -10.06 -19.39 17.65
CA LEU A 477 -9.90 -18.74 18.94
C LEU A 477 -8.42 -18.42 19.24
N GLY A 478 -7.50 -19.32 18.93
CA GLY A 478 -6.05 -19.09 19.05
C GLY A 478 -5.55 -17.94 18.17
N PHE A 479 -6.13 -17.81 16.97
CA PHE A 479 -5.82 -16.72 16.04
C PHE A 479 -6.17 -15.35 16.61
N TYR A 480 -7.19 -15.24 17.48
CA TYR A 480 -7.61 -13.96 18.08
C TYR A 480 -6.98 -13.66 19.44
N LEU A 481 -6.64 -14.66 20.23
CA LEU A 481 -5.97 -14.43 21.52
C LEU A 481 -4.60 -13.74 21.36
N ILE A 482 -3.85 -14.14 20.33
CA ILE A 482 -2.54 -13.55 20.05
C ILE A 482 -2.66 -12.06 19.69
N PRO A 483 -3.45 -11.63 18.68
CA PRO A 483 -3.58 -10.21 18.35
C PRO A 483 -4.23 -9.37 19.46
N ILE A 484 -5.16 -9.92 20.26
CA ILE A 484 -5.68 -9.25 21.45
C ILE A 484 -4.55 -8.98 22.46
N ALA A 485 -3.70 -9.97 22.74
CA ALA A 485 -2.54 -9.79 23.60
C ALA A 485 -1.53 -8.78 23.03
N MET A 486 -1.32 -8.79 21.73
CA MET A 486 -0.46 -7.82 21.03
C MET A 486 -0.99 -6.39 21.19
N VAL A 487 -2.28 -6.17 20.99
CA VAL A 487 -2.92 -4.85 21.17
C VAL A 487 -2.90 -4.43 22.63
N GLY A 488 -3.21 -5.32 23.56
CA GLY A 488 -3.21 -5.04 24.99
C GLY A 488 -1.81 -4.68 25.50
N GLY A 489 -0.82 -5.52 25.23
CA GLY A 489 0.56 -5.32 25.68
C GLY A 489 1.24 -4.14 24.99
N GLY A 490 1.16 -4.07 23.65
CA GLY A 490 1.72 -2.97 22.88
C GLY A 490 1.02 -1.65 23.19
N GLY A 491 -0.31 -1.64 23.20
CA GLY A 491 -1.14 -0.48 23.50
C GLY A 491 -0.87 0.09 24.90
N TYR A 492 -0.68 -0.75 25.91
CA TYR A 492 -0.30 -0.30 27.25
C TYR A 492 1.05 0.44 27.24
N VAL A 493 2.03 -0.09 26.54
CA VAL A 493 3.34 0.57 26.40
C VAL A 493 3.21 1.93 25.71
N LEU A 494 2.43 2.01 24.62
CA LEU A 494 2.21 3.26 23.89
C LEU A 494 1.42 4.29 24.72
N TYR A 495 0.40 3.85 25.44
CA TYR A 495 -0.36 4.67 26.40
C TYR A 495 0.56 5.34 27.42
N ARG A 496 1.50 4.56 28.02
CA ARG A 496 2.50 5.10 28.96
C ARG A 496 3.37 6.19 28.34
N ILE A 497 3.73 6.06 27.03
CA ILE A 497 4.55 7.06 26.33
C ILE A 497 3.74 8.34 26.05
N VAL A 498 2.45 8.20 25.75
CA VAL A 498 1.60 9.35 25.40
C VAL A 498 1.20 10.15 26.64
N ILE A 499 0.96 9.50 27.77
CA ILE A 499 0.46 10.15 29.00
C ILE A 499 1.58 10.59 29.96
N GLN A 500 2.71 9.88 30.01
CA GLN A 500 3.87 10.32 30.80
C GLN A 500 4.53 11.52 30.09
N LYS A 501 4.05 12.74 30.42
CA LYS A 501 4.72 14.00 30.13
C LYS A 501 5.86 14.26 31.07
#